data_d8cee30781e768c207498b898a6a3eac
#
_entry.id   d8cee30781e768c207498b898a6a3eac
#
_cell.length_a   1.000
_cell.length_b   1.000
_cell.length_c   1.000
_cell.angle_alpha   90.00
_cell.angle_beta   90.00
_cell.angle_gamma   90.00
#
_symmetry.space_group_name_H-M   'P 1'
#
loop_
_entity.id
_entity.type
_entity.pdbx_description
1 polymer ?
#
loop_
_entity_poly.entity_id
_entity_poly.type
_entity_poly.pdbx_seq_one_letter_code
_entity_poly.pdbx_strand_id
1 'polypeptide(L)'
;MKNFLYICFLFLVDNVFLMAQEKENNEQSSPYTEQYITDIYMTEPDRALLLLDEAEEKRAMLPARINDLRSMVYRNKYQCKLAFRYARRAYVQDSVANNTPEHLLKMTIELADLASLLSEYEVSNRYVVEGIRLARNMNDEQAEAKLLFCMGENKRRLSFKKEAYETFDEAIRLLSDADDAYGLRMLSYFCGVKMSFLIDDNLIDDALAVGLYR
;
A
#
# COMPACT_ATOMS: atom_id res chain seq x y z
N MET A 1 -10.55 -56.42 -19.88
CA MET A 1 -10.86 -55.54 -18.73
C MET A 1 -9.78 -54.53 -18.37
N LYS A 2 -8.50 -54.90 -18.31
CA LYS A 2 -7.41 -53.95 -17.94
C LYS A 2 -7.28 -52.75 -18.89
N ASN A 3 -7.43 -52.95 -20.20
CA ASN A 3 -7.31 -51.86 -21.18
C ASN A 3 -8.49 -50.84 -21.14
N PHE A 4 -9.66 -51.28 -20.73
CA PHE A 4 -10.83 -50.43 -20.61
C PHE A 4 -10.73 -49.48 -19.41
N LEU A 5 -10.20 -49.97 -18.29
CA LEU A 5 -9.92 -49.17 -17.10
C LEU A 5 -8.84 -48.09 -17.35
N TYR A 6 -7.85 -48.43 -18.20
CA TYR A 6 -6.78 -47.50 -18.56
C TYR A 6 -7.30 -46.33 -19.44
N ILE A 7 -8.18 -46.63 -20.38
CA ILE A 7 -8.84 -45.66 -21.24
C ILE A 7 -9.75 -44.73 -20.42
N CYS A 8 -10.53 -45.28 -19.48
CA CYS A 8 -11.38 -44.47 -18.59
C CYS A 8 -10.55 -43.57 -17.66
N PHE A 9 -9.38 -44.03 -17.20
CA PHE A 9 -8.48 -43.25 -16.37
C PHE A 9 -7.84 -42.08 -17.15
N LEU A 10 -7.40 -42.30 -18.38
CA LEU A 10 -6.89 -41.24 -19.27
C LEU A 10 -7.99 -40.20 -19.59
N PHE A 11 -9.22 -40.62 -19.86
CA PHE A 11 -10.33 -39.68 -20.07
C PHE A 11 -10.67 -38.85 -18.85
N LEU A 12 -10.53 -39.39 -17.64
CA LEU A 12 -10.73 -38.66 -16.38
C LEU A 12 -9.60 -37.64 -16.14
N VAL A 13 -8.36 -38.03 -16.41
CA VAL A 13 -7.20 -37.13 -16.25
C VAL A 13 -7.27 -35.98 -17.27
N ASP A 14 -7.60 -36.25 -18.53
CA ASP A 14 -7.74 -35.23 -19.57
C ASP A 14 -8.90 -34.26 -19.27
N ASN A 15 -10.03 -34.74 -18.74
CA ASN A 15 -11.13 -33.87 -18.33
C ASN A 15 -10.79 -33.01 -17.11
N VAL A 16 -10.06 -33.54 -16.12
CA VAL A 16 -9.59 -32.75 -14.96
C VAL A 16 -8.58 -31.70 -15.40
N PHE A 17 -7.69 -32.03 -16.34
CA PHE A 17 -6.71 -31.09 -16.88
C PHE A 17 -7.36 -29.98 -17.72
N LEU A 18 -8.36 -30.35 -18.57
CA LEU A 18 -9.16 -29.40 -19.32
C LEU A 18 -9.96 -28.44 -18.40
N MET A 19 -10.59 -28.98 -17.35
CA MET A 19 -11.31 -28.16 -16.36
C MET A 19 -10.36 -27.24 -15.58
N ALA A 20 -9.13 -27.67 -15.30
CA ALA A 20 -8.11 -26.82 -14.67
C ALA A 20 -7.65 -25.70 -15.60
N GLN A 21 -7.42 -25.99 -16.90
CA GLN A 21 -7.07 -24.98 -17.91
C GLN A 21 -8.22 -24.00 -18.18
N GLU A 22 -9.48 -24.48 -18.23
CA GLU A 22 -10.66 -23.61 -18.37
C GLU A 22 -10.82 -22.71 -17.14
N LYS A 23 -10.48 -23.18 -15.94
CA LYS A 23 -10.52 -22.40 -14.73
C LYS A 23 -9.42 -21.32 -14.70
N GLU A 24 -8.18 -21.66 -15.09
CA GLU A 24 -7.09 -20.69 -15.25
C GLU A 24 -7.40 -19.64 -16.34
N ASN A 25 -7.93 -20.05 -17.50
CA ASN A 25 -8.30 -19.12 -18.57
C ASN A 25 -9.51 -18.23 -18.19
N ASN A 26 -10.45 -18.72 -17.39
CA ASN A 26 -11.57 -17.92 -16.87
C ASN A 26 -11.11 -16.96 -15.76
N GLU A 27 -10.14 -17.31 -14.92
CA GLU A 27 -9.58 -16.40 -13.94
C GLU A 27 -8.80 -15.26 -14.60
N GLN A 28 -8.07 -15.50 -15.70
CA GLN A 28 -7.37 -14.47 -16.47
C GLN A 28 -8.32 -13.55 -17.27
N SER A 29 -9.54 -13.99 -17.59
CA SER A 29 -10.53 -13.19 -18.32
C SER A 29 -11.61 -12.55 -17.44
N SER A 30 -11.61 -12.84 -16.16
CA SER A 30 -12.62 -12.29 -15.22
C SER A 30 -12.37 -10.80 -14.96
N PRO A 31 -13.38 -9.93 -15.14
CA PRO A 31 -13.26 -8.50 -14.81
C PRO A 31 -13.18 -8.24 -13.31
N TYR A 32 -13.32 -9.28 -12.48
CA TYR A 32 -13.25 -9.18 -11.01
C TYR A 32 -11.89 -9.57 -10.46
N THR A 33 -10.82 -9.57 -11.27
CA THR A 33 -9.47 -9.78 -10.77
C THR A 33 -8.89 -8.50 -10.18
N GLU A 34 -8.06 -8.63 -9.14
CA GLU A 34 -7.34 -7.51 -8.57
C GLU A 34 -6.54 -6.75 -9.63
N GLN A 35 -5.85 -7.48 -10.51
CA GLN A 35 -5.06 -6.90 -11.58
C GLN A 35 -5.91 -6.02 -12.50
N TYR A 36 -7.04 -6.53 -13.00
CA TYR A 36 -7.91 -5.77 -13.89
C TYR A 36 -8.42 -4.48 -13.24
N ILE A 37 -8.84 -4.55 -11.97
CA ILE A 37 -9.31 -3.36 -11.23
C ILE A 37 -8.17 -2.36 -11.00
N THR A 38 -6.96 -2.86 -10.70
CA THR A 38 -5.77 -2.03 -10.54
C THR A 38 -5.35 -1.34 -11.84
N ASP A 39 -5.57 -1.98 -12.98
CA ASP A 39 -5.25 -1.38 -14.28
C ASP A 39 -6.20 -0.22 -14.65
N ILE A 40 -7.46 -0.29 -14.23
CA ILE A 40 -8.48 0.70 -14.65
C ILE A 40 -8.78 1.78 -13.60
N TYR A 41 -8.45 1.59 -12.31
CA TYR A 41 -8.95 2.48 -11.24
C TYR A 41 -8.50 3.94 -11.37
N MET A 42 -7.39 4.19 -12.02
CA MET A 42 -6.89 5.56 -12.24
C MET A 42 -7.62 6.28 -13.38
N THR A 43 -8.00 5.56 -14.42
CA THR A 43 -8.62 6.10 -15.64
C THR A 43 -10.14 6.00 -15.62
N GLU A 44 -10.70 4.94 -15.02
CA GLU A 44 -12.12 4.64 -14.96
C GLU A 44 -12.56 4.34 -13.51
N PRO A 45 -12.41 5.27 -12.56
CA PRO A 45 -12.64 4.99 -11.13
C PRO A 45 -14.08 4.57 -10.81
N ASP A 46 -15.07 5.12 -11.50
CA ASP A 46 -16.49 4.76 -11.27
C ASP A 46 -16.78 3.35 -11.77
N ARG A 47 -16.19 2.94 -12.88
CA ARG A 47 -16.27 1.55 -13.38
C ARG A 47 -15.57 0.58 -12.44
N ALA A 48 -14.42 0.94 -11.89
CA ALA A 48 -13.73 0.13 -10.90
C ALA A 48 -14.61 -0.09 -9.65
N LEU A 49 -15.29 0.94 -9.15
CA LEU A 49 -16.23 0.80 -8.02
C LEU A 49 -17.40 -0.11 -8.33
N LEU A 50 -18.00 0.02 -9.53
CA LEU A 50 -19.10 -0.86 -9.97
C LEU A 50 -18.68 -2.33 -10.00
N LEU A 51 -17.50 -2.61 -10.57
CA LEU A 51 -16.96 -3.97 -10.61
C LEU A 51 -16.65 -4.52 -9.21
N LEU A 52 -16.22 -3.68 -8.27
CA LEU A 52 -16.01 -4.09 -6.88
C LEU A 52 -17.32 -4.40 -6.16
N ASP A 53 -18.40 -3.68 -6.47
CA ASP A 53 -19.74 -3.97 -5.94
C ASP A 53 -20.26 -5.31 -6.48
N GLU A 54 -20.11 -5.54 -7.80
CA GLU A 54 -20.46 -6.82 -8.41
C GLU A 54 -19.59 -7.99 -7.89
N ALA A 55 -18.29 -7.76 -7.67
CA ALA A 55 -17.38 -8.77 -7.11
C ALA A 55 -17.80 -9.16 -5.68
N GLU A 56 -18.27 -8.19 -4.88
CA GLU A 56 -18.79 -8.45 -3.54
C GLU A 56 -20.07 -9.27 -3.57
N GLU A 57 -21.05 -8.89 -4.41
CA GLU A 57 -22.30 -9.62 -4.58
C GLU A 57 -22.08 -11.07 -5.04
N LYS A 58 -21.17 -11.28 -6.00
CA LYS A 58 -20.83 -12.59 -6.55
C LYS A 58 -19.86 -13.38 -5.68
N ARG A 59 -19.34 -12.79 -4.61
CA ARG A 59 -18.26 -13.37 -3.77
C ARG A 59 -17.04 -13.80 -4.60
N ALA A 60 -16.74 -13.03 -5.64
CA ALA A 60 -15.64 -13.32 -6.55
C ALA A 60 -14.27 -12.95 -5.99
N MET A 61 -14.22 -12.18 -4.90
CA MET A 61 -13.01 -11.73 -4.24
C MET A 61 -13.20 -11.67 -2.73
N LEU A 62 -12.11 -11.80 -1.96
CA LEU A 62 -12.15 -11.68 -0.50
C LEU A 62 -12.59 -10.26 -0.08
N PRO A 63 -13.46 -10.12 0.95
CA PRO A 63 -13.97 -8.82 1.40
C PRO A 63 -12.86 -7.82 1.78
N ALA A 64 -11.76 -8.30 2.38
CA ALA A 64 -10.61 -7.46 2.71
C ALA A 64 -9.97 -6.85 1.45
N ARG A 65 -9.79 -7.66 0.38
CA ARG A 65 -9.23 -7.18 -0.89
C ARG A 65 -10.16 -6.19 -1.58
N ILE A 66 -11.48 -6.43 -1.56
CA ILE A 66 -12.48 -5.48 -2.10
C ILE A 66 -12.37 -4.13 -1.37
N ASN A 67 -12.24 -4.16 -0.05
CA ASN A 67 -12.11 -2.93 0.75
C ASN A 67 -10.76 -2.23 0.51
N ASP A 68 -9.65 -2.97 0.34
CA ASP A 68 -8.35 -2.40 -0.05
C ASP A 68 -8.46 -1.67 -1.40
N LEU A 69 -9.00 -2.32 -2.42
CA LEU A 69 -9.17 -1.73 -3.75
C LEU A 69 -10.14 -0.53 -3.74
N ARG A 70 -11.23 -0.59 -2.98
CA ARG A 70 -12.12 0.57 -2.79
C ARG A 70 -11.37 1.75 -2.16
N SER A 71 -10.49 1.49 -1.17
CA SER A 71 -9.64 2.54 -0.60
C SER A 71 -8.78 3.21 -1.65
N MET A 72 -8.11 2.43 -2.51
CA MET A 72 -7.28 2.97 -3.59
C MET A 72 -8.09 3.82 -4.56
N VAL A 73 -9.28 3.36 -4.98
CA VAL A 73 -10.16 4.11 -5.89
C VAL A 73 -10.62 5.42 -5.25
N TYR A 74 -11.08 5.40 -4.00
CA TYR A 74 -11.52 6.61 -3.31
C TYR A 74 -10.38 7.59 -3.03
N ARG A 75 -9.16 7.10 -2.78
CA ARG A 75 -7.96 7.94 -2.67
C ARG A 75 -7.67 8.65 -4.00
N ASN A 76 -7.73 7.93 -5.11
CA ASN A 76 -7.57 8.51 -6.46
C ASN A 76 -8.64 9.58 -6.76
N LYS A 77 -9.86 9.40 -6.25
CA LYS A 77 -10.95 10.41 -6.36
C LYS A 77 -10.84 11.54 -5.33
N TYR A 78 -9.74 11.65 -4.59
CA TYR A 78 -9.53 12.63 -3.50
C TYR A 78 -10.59 12.56 -2.39
N GLN A 79 -11.27 11.45 -2.25
CA GLN A 79 -12.28 11.20 -1.20
C GLN A 79 -11.64 10.51 0.01
N CYS A 80 -10.68 11.19 0.64
CA CYS A 80 -9.82 10.62 1.68
C CYS A 80 -10.59 10.03 2.88
N LYS A 81 -11.75 10.60 3.25
CA LYS A 81 -12.58 10.04 4.34
C LYS A 81 -13.15 8.66 3.99
N LEU A 82 -13.59 8.45 2.75
CA LEU A 82 -14.05 7.15 2.27
C LEU A 82 -12.90 6.18 2.14
N ALA A 83 -11.78 6.63 1.55
CA ALA A 83 -10.55 5.85 1.45
C ALA A 83 -10.13 5.32 2.83
N PHE A 84 -10.00 6.19 3.82
CA PHE A 84 -9.65 5.81 5.19
C PHE A 84 -10.62 4.78 5.80
N ARG A 85 -11.92 4.96 5.60
CA ARG A 85 -12.93 4.03 6.11
C ARG A 85 -12.79 2.63 5.50
N TYR A 86 -12.54 2.54 4.19
CA TYR A 86 -12.37 1.27 3.50
C TYR A 86 -11.01 0.63 3.84
N ALA A 87 -9.92 1.40 3.89
CA ALA A 87 -8.62 0.90 4.35
C ALA A 87 -8.70 0.31 5.76
N ARG A 88 -9.40 1.00 6.68
CA ARG A 88 -9.60 0.49 8.04
C ARG A 88 -10.42 -0.80 8.09
N ARG A 89 -11.43 -0.95 7.22
CA ARG A 89 -12.19 -2.20 7.11
C ARG A 89 -11.31 -3.34 6.61
N ALA A 90 -10.51 -3.10 5.57
CA ALA A 90 -9.55 -4.06 5.05
C ALA A 90 -8.58 -4.50 6.16
N TYR A 91 -7.94 -3.54 6.84
CA TYR A 91 -7.01 -3.80 7.94
C TYR A 91 -7.61 -4.69 9.04
N VAL A 92 -8.83 -4.39 9.51
CA VAL A 92 -9.50 -5.17 10.55
C VAL A 92 -9.81 -6.59 10.05
N GLN A 93 -10.29 -6.74 8.83
CA GLN A 93 -10.60 -8.06 8.25
C GLN A 93 -9.34 -8.89 8.05
N ASP A 94 -8.25 -8.29 7.64
CA ASP A 94 -6.96 -8.94 7.44
C ASP A 94 -6.31 -9.35 8.76
N SER A 95 -6.37 -8.49 9.79
CA SER A 95 -5.81 -8.82 11.11
C SER A 95 -6.50 -10.03 11.76
N VAL A 96 -7.79 -10.24 11.47
CA VAL A 96 -8.55 -11.40 11.96
C VAL A 96 -8.28 -12.65 11.13
N ALA A 97 -7.99 -12.49 9.83
CA ALA A 97 -7.78 -13.61 8.89
C ALA A 97 -6.35 -14.20 8.92
N ASN A 98 -5.47 -13.75 9.84
CA ASN A 98 -4.04 -14.12 9.89
C ASN A 98 -3.29 -13.88 8.57
N ASN A 99 -3.51 -12.72 7.96
CA ASN A 99 -2.81 -12.35 6.74
C ASN A 99 -1.31 -12.10 6.96
N THR A 100 -0.59 -12.08 5.82
CA THR A 100 0.86 -11.93 5.85
C THR A 100 1.28 -10.60 6.50
N PRO A 101 2.40 -10.58 7.23
CA PRO A 101 2.94 -9.36 7.82
C PRO A 101 3.13 -8.23 6.80
N GLU A 102 3.47 -8.57 5.55
CA GLU A 102 3.65 -7.64 4.43
C GLU A 102 2.36 -6.89 4.11
N HIS A 103 1.24 -7.61 4.07
CA HIS A 103 -0.06 -6.98 3.80
C HIS A 103 -0.51 -6.08 4.94
N LEU A 104 -0.32 -6.51 6.18
CA LEU A 104 -0.59 -5.68 7.36
C LEU A 104 0.26 -4.41 7.36
N LEU A 105 1.54 -4.51 7.02
CA LEU A 105 2.43 -3.36 6.90
C LEU A 105 1.94 -2.39 5.81
N LYS A 106 1.61 -2.89 4.62
CA LYS A 106 1.04 -2.10 3.52
C LYS A 106 -0.21 -1.32 3.98
N MET A 107 -1.16 -2.00 4.64
CA MET A 107 -2.38 -1.38 5.13
C MET A 107 -2.12 -0.35 6.23
N THR A 108 -1.15 -0.61 7.10
CA THR A 108 -0.76 0.31 8.18
C THR A 108 -0.16 1.59 7.62
N ILE A 109 0.69 1.50 6.59
CA ILE A 109 1.25 2.65 5.87
C ILE A 109 0.12 3.46 5.22
N GLU A 110 -0.80 2.81 4.53
CA GLU A 110 -1.94 3.48 3.88
C GLU A 110 -2.83 4.22 4.90
N LEU A 111 -3.10 3.60 6.05
CA LEU A 111 -3.87 4.22 7.14
C LEU A 111 -3.15 5.41 7.77
N ALA A 112 -1.83 5.32 7.94
CA ALA A 112 -1.01 6.42 8.43
C ALA A 112 -1.07 7.63 7.48
N ASP A 113 -0.85 7.40 6.20
CA ASP A 113 -0.90 8.44 5.15
C ASP A 113 -2.30 9.08 5.08
N LEU A 114 -3.36 8.29 5.03
CA LEU A 114 -4.74 8.80 4.93
C LEU A 114 -5.16 9.58 6.17
N ALA A 115 -4.79 9.15 7.37
CA ALA A 115 -5.07 9.87 8.60
C ALA A 115 -4.32 11.22 8.62
N SER A 116 -3.06 11.25 8.18
CA SER A 116 -2.28 12.49 8.03
C SER A 116 -2.94 13.47 7.05
N LEU A 117 -3.39 12.99 5.88
CA LEU A 117 -4.14 13.79 4.89
C LEU A 117 -5.46 14.35 5.44
N LEU A 118 -6.07 13.65 6.39
CA LEU A 118 -7.29 14.11 7.09
C LEU A 118 -6.98 15.04 8.27
N SER A 119 -5.71 15.36 8.51
CA SER A 119 -5.22 16.13 9.66
C SER A 119 -5.48 15.45 11.03
N GLU A 120 -5.73 14.14 11.01
CA GLU A 120 -5.90 13.28 12.18
C GLU A 120 -4.52 12.76 12.65
N TYR A 121 -3.61 13.70 12.99
CA TYR A 121 -2.19 13.40 13.21
C TYR A 121 -1.93 12.41 14.35
N GLU A 122 -2.73 12.43 15.41
CA GLU A 122 -2.61 11.46 16.51
C GLU A 122 -3.01 10.05 16.07
N VAL A 123 -4.04 9.95 15.22
CA VAL A 123 -4.47 8.67 14.62
C VAL A 123 -3.40 8.16 13.68
N SER A 124 -2.86 9.04 12.81
CA SER A 124 -1.74 8.74 11.93
C SER A 124 -0.54 8.20 12.71
N ASN A 125 -0.11 8.90 13.76
CA ASN A 125 1.05 8.50 14.57
C ASN A 125 0.86 7.12 15.23
N ARG A 126 -0.35 6.73 15.62
CA ARG A 126 -0.59 5.36 16.12
C ARG A 126 -0.31 4.30 15.07
N TYR A 127 -0.77 4.52 13.83
CA TYR A 127 -0.45 3.61 12.72
C TYR A 127 1.02 3.66 12.34
N VAL A 128 1.66 4.83 12.37
CA VAL A 128 3.11 4.97 12.14
C VAL A 128 3.90 4.12 13.11
N VAL A 129 3.62 4.22 14.42
CA VAL A 129 4.33 3.43 15.45
C VAL A 129 4.17 1.93 15.24
N GLU A 130 2.94 1.48 14.95
CA GLU A 130 2.69 0.07 14.64
C GLU A 130 3.37 -0.37 13.34
N GLY A 131 3.32 0.46 12.31
CA GLY A 131 3.98 0.18 11.03
C GLY A 131 5.51 0.09 11.16
N ILE A 132 6.15 0.99 11.92
CA ILE A 132 7.60 0.93 12.20
C ILE A 132 7.95 -0.40 12.89
N ARG A 133 7.14 -0.83 13.87
CA ARG A 133 7.34 -2.11 14.54
C ARG A 133 7.28 -3.28 13.56
N LEU A 134 6.32 -3.28 12.63
CA LEU A 134 6.18 -4.31 11.59
C LEU A 134 7.37 -4.25 10.61
N ALA A 135 7.72 -3.06 10.11
CA ALA A 135 8.82 -2.88 9.16
C ALA A 135 10.16 -3.37 9.75
N ARG A 136 10.46 -3.03 11.00
CA ARG A 136 11.67 -3.51 11.72
C ARG A 136 11.69 -5.02 11.86
N ASN A 137 10.57 -5.65 12.19
CA ASN A 137 10.49 -7.11 12.29
C ASN A 137 10.73 -7.83 10.96
N MET A 138 10.51 -7.15 9.85
CA MET A 138 10.69 -7.65 8.48
C MET A 138 12.03 -7.21 7.87
N ASN A 139 12.80 -6.37 8.55
CA ASN A 139 13.99 -5.68 8.02
C ASN A 139 13.69 -4.88 6.75
N ASP A 140 12.50 -4.26 6.67
CA ASP A 140 12.09 -3.41 5.55
C ASP A 140 12.41 -1.94 5.86
N GLU A 141 13.66 -1.55 5.55
CA GLU A 141 14.16 -0.19 5.79
C GLU A 141 13.42 0.87 4.95
N GLN A 142 12.94 0.52 3.77
CA GLN A 142 12.18 1.44 2.91
C GLN A 142 10.81 1.77 3.51
N ALA A 143 10.11 0.75 4.02
CA ALA A 143 8.85 0.96 4.71
C ALA A 143 9.04 1.73 6.02
N GLU A 144 10.10 1.43 6.80
CA GLU A 144 10.45 2.17 8.00
C GLU A 144 10.72 3.64 7.68
N ALA A 145 11.54 3.92 6.67
CA ALA A 145 11.86 5.28 6.23
C ALA A 145 10.60 6.05 5.82
N LYS A 146 9.68 5.42 5.09
CA LYS A 146 8.41 6.03 4.68
C LYS A 146 7.55 6.41 5.89
N LEU A 147 7.47 5.55 6.88
CA LEU A 147 6.69 5.78 8.10
C LEU A 147 7.33 6.87 8.98
N LEU A 148 8.65 6.88 9.12
CA LEU A 148 9.37 7.96 9.81
C LEU A 148 9.14 9.29 9.10
N PHE A 149 9.16 9.31 7.76
CA PHE A 149 8.87 10.51 7.01
C PHE A 149 7.46 11.04 7.28
N CYS A 150 6.45 10.18 7.27
CA CYS A 150 5.07 10.52 7.65
C CYS A 150 5.00 11.08 9.10
N MET A 151 5.74 10.49 10.04
CA MET A 151 5.84 11.02 11.42
C MET A 151 6.46 12.41 11.44
N GLY A 152 7.50 12.67 10.66
CA GLY A 152 8.14 13.99 10.53
C GLY A 152 7.16 15.03 10.01
N GLU A 153 6.38 14.71 8.97
CA GLU A 153 5.33 15.59 8.46
C GLU A 153 4.27 15.88 9.52
N ASN A 154 3.79 14.88 10.25
CA ASN A 154 2.82 15.07 11.34
C ASN A 154 3.39 15.99 12.44
N LYS A 155 4.63 15.77 12.87
CA LYS A 155 5.31 16.64 13.85
C LYS A 155 5.42 18.07 13.34
N ARG A 156 5.77 18.24 12.06
CA ARG A 156 5.87 19.58 11.43
C ARG A 156 4.52 20.29 11.45
N ARG A 157 3.41 19.57 11.11
CA ARG A 157 2.04 20.11 11.15
C ARG A 157 1.60 20.48 12.57
N LEU A 158 2.08 19.76 13.56
CA LEU A 158 1.85 20.03 14.99
C LEU A 158 2.80 21.09 15.56
N SER A 159 3.63 21.73 14.73
CA SER A 159 4.61 22.76 15.10
C SER A 159 5.82 22.27 15.92
N PHE A 160 6.06 20.96 15.99
CA PHE A 160 7.27 20.38 16.57
C PHE A 160 8.39 20.34 15.53
N LYS A 161 8.84 21.53 15.09
CA LYS A 161 9.74 21.67 13.94
C LYS A 161 11.07 20.95 14.12
N LYS A 162 11.71 21.11 15.29
CA LYS A 162 13.02 20.50 15.57
C LYS A 162 12.93 18.98 15.48
N GLU A 163 11.97 18.39 16.18
CA GLU A 163 11.75 16.94 16.20
C GLU A 163 11.32 16.41 14.82
N ALA A 164 10.65 17.23 14.02
CA ALA A 164 10.30 16.89 12.64
C ALA A 164 11.57 16.74 11.78
N TYR A 165 12.50 17.71 11.85
CA TYR A 165 13.74 17.64 11.09
C TYR A 165 14.62 16.46 11.52
N GLU A 166 14.77 16.20 12.81
CA GLU A 166 15.47 15.02 13.33
C GLU A 166 14.87 13.72 12.77
N THR A 167 13.54 13.65 12.70
CA THR A 167 12.83 12.48 12.16
C THR A 167 13.01 12.34 10.64
N PHE A 168 13.03 13.46 9.89
CA PHE A 168 13.34 13.43 8.46
C PHE A 168 14.78 12.97 8.21
N ASP A 169 15.74 13.40 9.06
CA ASP A 169 17.13 12.94 8.94
C ASP A 169 17.26 11.44 9.16
N GLU A 170 16.52 10.87 10.12
CA GLU A 170 16.49 9.43 10.33
C GLU A 170 15.92 8.69 9.13
N ALA A 171 14.81 9.18 8.54
CA ALA A 171 14.21 8.58 7.34
C ALA A 171 15.15 8.64 6.12
N ILE A 172 15.84 9.78 5.92
CA ILE A 172 16.81 9.97 4.83
C ILE A 172 18.01 9.03 5.01
N ARG A 173 18.52 8.91 6.25
CA ARG A 173 19.65 8.05 6.57
C ARG A 173 19.36 6.57 6.28
N LEU A 174 18.15 6.07 6.53
CA LEU A 174 17.77 4.69 6.18
C LEU A 174 17.81 4.42 4.68
N LEU A 175 17.66 5.46 3.85
CA LEU A 175 17.69 5.34 2.39
C LEU A 175 19.05 5.72 1.77
N SER A 176 20.07 6.05 2.59
CA SER A 176 21.37 6.54 2.08
C SER A 176 22.07 5.53 1.18
N ASP A 177 21.92 4.25 1.48
CA ASP A 177 22.54 3.14 0.75
C ASP A 177 21.59 2.46 -0.26
N ALA A 178 20.41 3.07 -0.51
CA ALA A 178 19.45 2.54 -1.49
C ALA A 178 20.07 2.58 -2.90
N ASP A 179 20.04 1.45 -3.59
CA ASP A 179 20.57 1.26 -4.95
C ASP A 179 19.46 0.97 -5.99
N ASP A 180 18.26 0.65 -5.51
CA ASP A 180 17.11 0.41 -6.36
C ASP A 180 16.37 1.70 -6.75
N ALA A 181 15.66 1.65 -7.88
CA ALA A 181 14.98 2.83 -8.43
C ALA A 181 13.85 3.36 -7.52
N TYR A 182 13.27 2.53 -6.66
CA TYR A 182 12.21 2.95 -5.75
C TYR A 182 12.79 3.70 -4.55
N GLY A 183 13.82 3.15 -3.90
CA GLY A 183 14.52 3.78 -2.78
C GLY A 183 15.13 5.12 -3.17
N LEU A 184 15.78 5.20 -4.36
CA LEU A 184 16.34 6.46 -4.88
C LEU A 184 15.27 7.53 -5.13
N ARG A 185 14.09 7.16 -5.64
CA ARG A 185 12.96 8.10 -5.80
C ARG A 185 12.44 8.59 -4.45
N MET A 186 12.32 7.69 -3.47
CA MET A 186 11.92 8.06 -2.10
C MET A 186 12.91 9.04 -1.48
N LEU A 187 14.21 8.72 -1.55
CA LEU A 187 15.27 9.58 -1.03
C LEU A 187 15.20 10.99 -1.64
N SER A 188 15.10 11.08 -2.98
CA SER A 188 14.97 12.34 -3.69
C SER A 188 13.73 13.13 -3.24
N TYR A 189 12.58 12.45 -3.10
CA TYR A 189 11.34 13.05 -2.61
C TYR A 189 11.50 13.58 -1.17
N PHE A 190 12.06 12.78 -0.25
CA PHE A 190 12.25 13.18 1.14
C PHE A 190 13.18 14.37 1.29
N CYS A 191 14.31 14.37 0.57
CA CYS A 191 15.22 15.51 0.53
C CYS A 191 14.52 16.76 0.00
N GLY A 192 13.75 16.66 -1.09
CA GLY A 192 13.02 17.78 -1.68
C GLY A 192 11.99 18.38 -0.73
N VAL A 193 11.20 17.55 -0.04
CA VAL A 193 10.20 18.01 0.94
C VAL A 193 10.87 18.66 2.14
N LYS A 194 11.91 18.00 2.71
CA LYS A 194 12.67 18.57 3.83
C LYS A 194 13.28 19.93 3.46
N MET A 195 13.90 20.02 2.28
CA MET A 195 14.47 21.27 1.78
C MET A 195 13.40 22.37 1.66
N SER A 196 12.21 22.06 1.13
CA SER A 196 11.10 23.02 1.05
C SER A 196 10.71 23.54 2.44
N PHE A 197 10.59 22.65 3.43
CA PHE A 197 10.25 23.06 4.80
C PHE A 197 11.35 23.91 5.45
N LEU A 198 12.63 23.62 5.21
CA LEU A 198 13.74 24.42 5.71
C LEU A 198 13.73 25.82 5.09
N ILE A 199 13.42 25.94 3.79
CA ILE A 199 13.26 27.24 3.12
C ILE A 199 12.12 28.04 3.74
N ASP A 200 10.95 27.40 3.95
CA ASP A 200 9.79 28.01 4.60
C ASP A 200 10.10 28.52 6.01
N ASP A 201 11.01 27.84 6.73
CA ASP A 201 11.46 28.22 8.06
C ASP A 201 12.66 29.19 8.06
N ASN A 202 13.09 29.66 6.88
CA ASN A 202 14.22 30.55 6.65
C ASN A 202 15.59 29.96 7.12
N LEU A 203 15.72 28.64 7.07
CA LEU A 203 16.95 27.87 7.37
C LEU A 203 17.67 27.53 6.04
N ILE A 204 18.15 28.56 5.35
CA ILE A 204 18.67 28.47 3.98
C ILE A 204 19.94 27.61 3.91
N ASP A 205 20.87 27.76 4.87
CA ASP A 205 22.13 27.01 4.89
C ASP A 205 21.85 25.49 5.07
N ASP A 206 20.92 25.14 5.95
CA ASP A 206 20.49 23.75 6.17
C ASP A 206 19.79 23.17 4.91
N ALA A 207 18.98 24.00 4.23
CA ALA A 207 18.33 23.60 2.98
C ALA A 207 19.35 23.30 1.88
N LEU A 208 20.39 24.14 1.74
CA LEU A 208 21.48 23.92 0.78
C LEU A 208 22.26 22.64 1.11
N ALA A 209 22.53 22.37 2.41
CA ALA A 209 23.20 21.13 2.83
C ALA A 209 22.40 19.89 2.43
N VAL A 210 21.07 19.90 2.55
CA VAL A 210 20.20 18.79 2.10
C VAL A 210 20.24 18.63 0.58
N GLY A 211 20.26 19.72 -0.17
CA GLY A 211 20.32 19.69 -1.66
C GLY A 211 21.64 19.14 -2.22
N LEU A 212 22.71 19.12 -1.41
CA LEU A 212 24.02 18.55 -1.76
C LEU A 212 24.17 17.08 -1.31
N TYR A 213 23.17 16.53 -0.66
CA TYR A 213 23.17 15.12 -0.22
C TYR A 213 23.12 14.21 -1.44
N ARG A 214 24.23 13.46 -1.70
CA ARG A 214 24.41 12.48 -2.79
C ARG A 214 24.92 11.16 -2.24
#